data_eb1eaf17d8b702f91eee17dab5382141
#
_entry.id   eb1eaf17d8b702f91eee17dab5382141
#
_cell.length_a   1.000
_cell.length_b   1.000
_cell.length_c   1.000
_cell.angle_alpha   90.00
_cell.angle_beta   90.00
_cell.angle_gamma   90.00
#
_symmetry.space_group_name_H-M   'P 1'
#
loop_
_entity.id
_entity.type
_entity.pdbx_description
1 polymer ?
#
loop_
_entity_poly.entity_id
_entity_poly.type
_entity_poly.pdbx_seq_one_letter_code
_entity_poly.pdbx_strand_id
1 'polypeptide(L)'
;YASCLGSDCAFFIYNRPMIGEGRGEILSEYPIDLSAYDLQVLAPEGIYVSTKDAYGGIRPHLPEVPLREALTRPIEQWDGTLVNDFEETVFAKHPELAAIKRSLYDSGAVYASMSGSGSALFAL
;
A
#
# COMPACT_ATOMS: atom_id res chain seq x y z
N TYR A 1 7.82 4.25 23.25
CA TYR A 1 8.99 5.10 22.92
C TYR A 1 9.20 5.28 21.42
N ALA A 2 9.11 4.19 20.67
CA ALA A 2 9.33 4.24 19.22
C ALA A 2 8.35 5.17 18.50
N SER A 3 7.07 5.18 18.90
CA SER A 3 6.06 6.05 18.29
C SER A 3 6.34 7.55 18.54
N CYS A 4 7.16 7.88 19.53
CA CYS A 4 7.61 9.25 19.76
C CYS A 4 8.64 9.72 18.74
N LEU A 5 9.35 8.80 18.08
CA LEU A 5 10.34 9.09 17.06
C LEU A 5 9.71 9.25 15.67
N GLY A 6 8.60 8.58 15.42
CA GLY A 6 7.88 8.65 14.17
C GLY A 6 6.67 7.72 14.23
N SER A 7 5.63 8.03 13.46
CA SER A 7 4.37 7.29 13.49
C SER A 7 4.52 5.83 13.07
N ASP A 8 5.49 5.52 12.19
CA ASP A 8 5.69 4.17 11.68
C ASP A 8 6.80 3.39 12.42
N CYS A 9 7.52 4.02 13.33
CA CYS A 9 8.68 3.39 13.96
C CYS A 9 8.31 2.15 14.76
N ALA A 10 7.17 2.16 15.46
CA ALA A 10 6.72 1.02 16.26
C ALA A 10 6.43 -0.20 15.38
N PHE A 11 5.89 0.01 14.18
CA PHE A 11 5.62 -1.07 13.24
C PHE A 11 6.91 -1.84 12.89
N PHE A 12 7.99 -1.11 12.60
CA PHE A 12 9.26 -1.75 12.25
C PHE A 12 9.87 -2.54 13.41
N ILE A 13 9.59 -2.16 14.65
CA ILE A 13 10.04 -2.91 15.82
C ILE A 13 9.31 -4.25 15.91
N TYR A 14 8.00 -4.27 15.71
CA TYR A 14 7.23 -5.51 15.71
C TYR A 14 7.62 -6.43 14.56
N ASN A 15 7.94 -5.88 13.40
CA ASN A 15 8.41 -6.61 12.22
C ASN A 15 7.52 -7.81 11.86
N ARG A 16 6.22 -7.59 11.81
CA ARG A 16 5.21 -8.59 11.44
C ARG A 16 4.02 -7.90 10.79
N PRO A 17 3.15 -8.65 10.06
CA PRO A 17 1.96 -8.05 9.47
C PRO A 17 1.06 -7.43 10.53
N MET A 18 0.67 -6.17 10.32
CA MET A 18 -0.13 -5.42 11.28
C MET A 18 -1.09 -4.48 10.55
N ILE A 19 -2.19 -4.14 11.22
CA ILE A 19 -3.07 -3.07 10.80
C ILE A 19 -2.77 -1.85 11.65
N GLY A 20 -2.48 -0.72 10.98
CA GLY A 20 -2.25 0.56 11.64
C GLY A 20 -3.48 1.45 11.58
N GLU A 21 -3.81 2.07 12.69
CA GLU A 21 -4.89 3.04 12.80
C GLU A 21 -4.35 4.34 13.38
N GLY A 22 -5.15 5.42 13.35
CA GLY A 22 -4.71 6.73 13.75
C GLY A 22 -3.68 7.29 12.76
N ARG A 23 -2.49 7.64 13.24
CA ARG A 23 -1.36 8.05 12.39
C ARG A 23 -0.44 6.88 12.05
N GLY A 24 -0.88 5.66 12.32
CA GLY A 24 -0.07 4.46 12.14
C GLY A 24 0.56 3.97 13.44
N GLU A 25 0.32 4.64 14.58
CA GLU A 25 0.86 4.24 15.87
C GLU A 25 -0.02 3.24 16.63
N ILE A 26 -1.31 3.17 16.27
CA ILE A 26 -2.25 2.22 16.88
C ILE A 26 -2.18 0.94 16.06
N LEU A 27 -1.38 -0.02 16.51
CA LEU A 27 -1.08 -1.23 15.77
C LEU A 27 -1.80 -2.43 16.35
N SER A 28 -2.37 -3.25 15.46
CA SER A 28 -2.99 -4.53 15.79
C SER A 28 -2.36 -5.62 14.94
N GLU A 29 -2.02 -6.76 15.54
CA GLU A 29 -1.52 -7.87 14.75
C GLU A 29 -2.60 -8.37 13.80
N TYR A 30 -2.21 -8.64 12.57
CA TYR A 30 -3.07 -9.25 11.57
C TYR A 30 -2.28 -10.33 10.84
N PRO A 31 -2.28 -11.56 11.36
CA PRO A 31 -1.57 -12.65 10.71
C PRO A 31 -2.12 -12.88 9.30
N ILE A 32 -1.24 -12.87 8.32
CA ILE A 32 -1.61 -13.15 6.94
C ILE A 32 -0.54 -14.07 6.35
N ASP A 33 -0.98 -15.09 5.63
CA ASP A 33 -0.09 -16.01 4.96
C ASP A 33 -0.10 -15.76 3.46
N LEU A 34 1.01 -15.24 2.95
CA LEU A 34 1.22 -14.98 1.53
C LEU A 34 2.19 -15.99 0.91
N SER A 35 2.48 -17.10 1.59
CA SER A 35 3.46 -18.08 1.13
C SER A 35 3.10 -18.74 -0.19
N ALA A 36 1.82 -18.74 -0.58
CA ALA A 36 1.37 -19.27 -1.86
C ALA A 36 1.64 -18.31 -3.04
N TYR A 37 2.14 -17.11 -2.76
CA TYR A 37 2.39 -16.08 -3.78
C TYR A 37 3.85 -15.67 -3.77
N ASP A 38 4.35 -15.32 -4.95
CA ASP A 38 5.66 -14.68 -5.07
C ASP A 38 5.49 -13.17 -4.96
N LEU A 39 6.25 -12.55 -4.06
CA LEU A 39 6.25 -11.11 -3.91
C LEU A 39 7.30 -10.48 -4.82
N GLN A 40 6.87 -9.56 -5.67
CA GLN A 40 7.76 -8.74 -6.48
C GLN A 40 7.65 -7.29 -6.03
N VAL A 41 8.79 -6.64 -5.81
CA VAL A 41 8.85 -5.23 -5.43
C VAL A 41 9.62 -4.48 -6.50
N LEU A 42 9.04 -3.38 -6.99
CA LEU A 42 9.63 -2.52 -8.01
C LEU A 42 9.79 -1.12 -7.46
N ALA A 43 11.02 -0.59 -7.52
CA ALA A 43 11.30 0.80 -7.19
C ALA A 43 11.82 1.49 -8.45
N PRO A 44 10.94 2.11 -9.27
CA PRO A 44 11.34 2.69 -10.55
C PRO A 44 12.38 3.79 -10.37
N GLU A 45 13.47 3.70 -11.12
CA GLU A 45 14.51 4.73 -11.11
C GLU A 45 14.01 6.03 -11.74
N GLY A 46 14.48 7.16 -11.21
CA GLY A 46 14.16 8.46 -11.76
C GLY A 46 12.77 8.98 -11.40
N ILE A 47 11.98 8.21 -10.68
CA ILE A 47 10.66 8.64 -10.20
C ILE A 47 10.74 8.86 -8.70
N TYR A 48 10.64 10.11 -8.29
CA TYR A 48 10.65 10.49 -6.88
C TYR A 48 9.32 11.13 -6.50
N VAL A 49 8.72 10.64 -5.43
CA VAL A 49 7.48 11.19 -4.89
C VAL A 49 7.79 11.82 -3.53
N SER A 50 7.57 13.12 -3.43
CA SER A 50 7.68 13.82 -2.14
C SER A 50 6.54 13.39 -1.24
N THR A 51 6.85 12.94 -0.03
CA THR A 51 5.84 12.61 0.98
C THR A 51 4.90 13.79 1.23
N LYS A 52 5.45 15.00 1.28
CA LYS A 52 4.67 16.23 1.44
C LYS A 52 3.66 16.40 0.30
N ASP A 53 4.09 16.21 -0.94
CA ASP A 53 3.22 16.36 -2.10
C ASP A 53 2.14 15.26 -2.12
N ALA A 54 2.50 14.04 -1.76
CA ALA A 54 1.55 12.94 -1.67
C ALA A 54 0.45 13.23 -0.64
N TYR A 55 0.83 13.66 0.55
CA TYR A 55 -0.15 14.03 1.59
C TYR A 55 -0.94 15.28 1.20
N GLY A 56 -0.34 16.22 0.49
CA GLY A 56 -1.02 17.45 0.06
C GLY A 56 -2.15 17.21 -0.93
N GLY A 57 -2.10 16.12 -1.68
CA GLY A 57 -3.10 15.80 -2.69
C GLY A 57 -4.08 14.71 -2.28
N ILE A 58 -3.85 14.03 -1.15
CA ILE A 58 -4.72 12.94 -0.73
C ILE A 58 -6.09 13.44 -0.30
N ARG A 59 -7.12 12.68 -0.65
CA ARG A 59 -8.49 12.93 -0.23
C ARG A 59 -8.95 11.80 0.67
N PRO A 60 -8.74 11.90 1.99
CA PRO A 60 -9.17 10.85 2.91
C PRO A 60 -10.68 10.66 2.86
N HIS A 61 -11.11 9.41 2.80
CA HIS A 61 -12.52 9.06 2.83
C HIS A 61 -12.67 7.67 3.45
N LEU A 62 -13.86 7.37 3.95
CA LEU A 62 -14.14 6.05 4.45
C LEU A 62 -14.32 5.09 3.26
N PRO A 63 -13.64 3.95 3.25
CA PRO A 63 -13.82 2.97 2.17
C PRO A 63 -15.22 2.37 2.23
N GLU A 64 -15.74 1.98 1.05
CA GLU A 64 -17.03 1.27 0.99
C GLU A 64 -16.96 -0.06 1.72
N VAL A 65 -15.82 -0.74 1.63
CA VAL A 65 -15.56 -1.99 2.34
C VAL A 65 -14.48 -1.71 3.39
N PRO A 66 -14.78 -1.89 4.68
CA PRO A 66 -13.77 -1.70 5.73
C PRO A 66 -12.54 -2.58 5.47
N LEU A 67 -11.34 -2.06 5.81
CA LEU A 67 -10.09 -2.76 5.57
C LEU A 67 -10.09 -4.19 6.11
N ARG A 68 -10.56 -4.38 7.34
CA ARG A 68 -10.58 -5.70 7.97
C ARG A 68 -11.46 -6.68 7.21
N GLU A 69 -12.59 -6.20 6.67
CA GLU A 69 -13.48 -7.03 5.84
C GLU A 69 -12.83 -7.34 4.50
N ALA A 70 -12.20 -6.35 3.86
CA ALA A 70 -11.51 -6.55 2.59
C ALA A 70 -10.42 -7.62 2.70
N LEU A 71 -9.67 -7.62 3.80
CA LEU A 71 -8.60 -8.59 4.04
C LEU A 71 -9.10 -10.01 4.27
N THR A 72 -10.37 -10.21 4.62
CA THR A 72 -10.95 -11.57 4.75
C THR A 72 -11.28 -12.21 3.40
N ARG A 73 -11.33 -11.41 2.34
CA ARG A 73 -11.64 -11.90 1.00
C ARG A 73 -10.41 -12.55 0.36
N PRO A 74 -10.60 -13.46 -0.61
CA PRO A 74 -9.49 -14.00 -1.38
C PRO A 74 -8.70 -12.89 -2.05
N ILE A 75 -7.38 -13.07 -2.20
CA ILE A 75 -6.49 -12.06 -2.79
C ILE A 75 -6.95 -11.68 -4.19
N GLU A 76 -7.53 -12.62 -4.94
CA GLU A 76 -8.06 -12.36 -6.28
C GLU A 76 -9.17 -11.30 -6.29
N GLN A 77 -9.77 -11.01 -5.13
CA GLN A 77 -10.84 -10.02 -5.00
C GLN A 77 -10.35 -8.71 -4.40
N TRP A 78 -9.06 -8.57 -4.13
CA TRP A 78 -8.52 -7.36 -3.51
C TRP A 78 -8.45 -6.17 -4.46
N ASP A 79 -8.33 -6.41 -5.76
CA ASP A 79 -8.30 -5.33 -6.73
C ASP A 79 -9.59 -4.51 -6.67
N GLY A 80 -9.45 -3.20 -6.54
CA GLY A 80 -10.59 -2.30 -6.39
C GLY A 80 -11.23 -2.28 -5.00
N THR A 81 -10.89 -3.23 -4.12
CA THR A 81 -11.43 -3.31 -2.76
C THR A 81 -10.41 -2.87 -1.72
N LEU A 82 -9.18 -3.35 -1.87
CA LEU A 82 -8.05 -2.95 -1.03
C LEU A 82 -7.24 -1.92 -1.81
N VAL A 83 -7.42 -0.63 -1.50
CA VAL A 83 -6.93 0.48 -2.30
C VAL A 83 -5.99 1.35 -1.49
N ASN A 84 -4.93 1.81 -2.13
CA ASN A 84 -4.03 2.82 -1.56
C ASN A 84 -4.49 4.21 -2.01
N ASP A 85 -4.97 5.01 -1.08
CA ASP A 85 -5.52 6.34 -1.39
C ASP A 85 -4.51 7.30 -2.02
N PHE A 86 -3.22 7.08 -1.82
CA PHE A 86 -2.19 7.89 -2.47
C PHE A 86 -2.11 7.68 -3.98
N GLU A 87 -2.57 6.54 -4.49
CA GLU A 87 -2.45 6.21 -5.91
C GLU A 87 -3.13 7.26 -6.80
N GLU A 88 -4.31 7.73 -6.42
CA GLU A 88 -5.05 8.70 -7.22
C GLU A 88 -4.21 9.93 -7.53
N THR A 89 -3.62 10.54 -6.52
CA THR A 89 -2.83 11.76 -6.67
C THR A 89 -1.48 11.48 -7.32
N VAL A 90 -0.79 10.44 -6.84
CA VAL A 90 0.56 10.12 -7.31
C VAL A 90 0.53 9.67 -8.77
N PHE A 91 -0.44 8.86 -9.16
CA PHE A 91 -0.56 8.42 -10.55
C PHE A 91 -0.96 9.55 -11.49
N ALA A 92 -1.69 10.55 -11.00
CA ALA A 92 -2.00 11.74 -11.80
C ALA A 92 -0.73 12.54 -12.13
N LYS A 93 0.22 12.62 -11.21
CA LYS A 93 1.49 13.31 -11.41
C LYS A 93 2.53 12.44 -12.13
N HIS A 94 2.46 11.14 -11.95
CA HIS A 94 3.39 10.17 -12.51
C HIS A 94 2.62 9.06 -13.23
N PRO A 95 2.09 9.34 -14.43
CA PRO A 95 1.29 8.35 -15.18
C PRO A 95 2.06 7.05 -15.48
N GLU A 96 3.38 7.11 -15.53
CA GLU A 96 4.22 5.93 -15.74
C GLU A 96 4.07 4.91 -14.62
N LEU A 97 3.75 5.34 -13.39
CA LEU A 97 3.49 4.41 -12.28
C LEU A 97 2.20 3.64 -12.50
N ALA A 98 1.16 4.31 -13.01
CA ALA A 98 -0.09 3.64 -13.36
C ALA A 98 0.13 2.60 -14.47
N ALA A 99 0.96 2.94 -15.44
CA ALA A 99 1.31 2.01 -16.53
C ALA A 99 2.07 0.80 -16.01
N ILE A 100 2.98 0.99 -15.07
CA ILE A 100 3.72 -0.11 -14.43
C ILE A 100 2.76 -1.03 -13.67
N LYS A 101 1.84 -0.47 -12.90
CA LYS A 101 0.83 -1.26 -12.17
C LYS A 101 0.00 -2.11 -13.13
N ARG A 102 -0.44 -1.51 -14.24
CA ARG A 102 -1.20 -2.23 -15.26
C ARG A 102 -0.37 -3.36 -15.86
N SER A 103 0.91 -3.12 -16.15
CA SER A 103 1.76 -4.15 -16.72
C SER A 103 2.01 -5.30 -15.77
N LEU A 104 2.02 -5.05 -14.45
CA LEU A 104 2.12 -6.10 -13.45
C LEU A 104 0.90 -7.04 -13.52
N TYR A 105 -0.30 -6.48 -13.64
CA TYR A 105 -1.51 -7.30 -13.83
C TYR A 105 -1.46 -8.05 -15.17
N ASP A 106 -1.03 -7.40 -16.23
CA ASP A 106 -0.91 -8.02 -17.56
C ASP A 106 0.09 -9.19 -17.56
N SER A 107 1.09 -9.11 -16.68
CA SER A 107 2.09 -10.17 -16.52
C SER A 107 1.61 -11.33 -15.64
N GLY A 108 0.40 -11.26 -15.11
CA GLY A 108 -0.20 -12.35 -14.34
C GLY A 108 -0.31 -12.09 -12.85
N ALA A 109 -0.03 -10.89 -12.38
CA ALA A 109 -0.19 -10.58 -10.96
C ALA A 109 -1.65 -10.74 -10.52
N VAL A 110 -1.85 -11.36 -9.36
CA VAL A 110 -3.17 -11.49 -8.76
C VAL A 110 -3.59 -10.17 -8.12
N TYR A 111 -2.61 -9.47 -7.54
CA TYR A 111 -2.82 -8.16 -6.92
C TYR A 111 -1.56 -7.33 -7.07
N ALA A 112 -1.74 -6.06 -7.37
CA ALA A 112 -0.64 -5.09 -7.43
C ALA A 112 -1.08 -3.76 -6.84
N SER A 113 -0.17 -3.07 -6.16
CA SER A 113 -0.45 -1.79 -5.54
C SER A 113 0.83 -1.00 -5.33
N MET A 114 0.66 0.31 -5.15
CA MET A 114 1.76 1.17 -4.72
C MET A 114 1.97 1.00 -3.21
N SER A 115 3.22 1.04 -2.76
CA SER A 115 3.56 0.94 -1.35
C SER A 115 3.64 2.33 -0.73
N GLY A 116 2.82 2.57 0.30
CA GLY A 116 2.82 3.85 1.00
C GLY A 116 2.55 5.02 0.07
N SER A 117 3.34 6.07 0.17
CA SER A 117 3.23 7.28 -0.66
C SER A 117 4.00 7.18 -1.99
N GLY A 118 4.53 6.01 -2.31
CA GLY A 118 5.27 5.76 -3.56
C GLY A 118 6.77 6.04 -3.39
N SER A 119 7.55 5.87 -4.44
CA SER A 119 7.13 5.40 -5.79
C SER A 119 7.13 3.89 -5.94
N ALA A 120 7.53 3.14 -4.92
CA ALA A 120 7.61 1.69 -5.01
C ALA A 120 6.25 1.05 -5.22
N LEU A 121 6.24 -0.02 -6.02
CA LEU A 121 5.06 -0.84 -6.30
C LEU A 121 5.37 -2.27 -5.90
N PHE A 122 4.35 -3.03 -5.56
CA PHE A 122 4.50 -4.45 -5.31
C PHE A 122 3.42 -5.24 -6.02
N ALA A 123 3.71 -6.52 -6.25
CA ALA A 123 2.78 -7.45 -6.89
C ALA A 123 2.84 -8.82 -6.22
N LEU A 124 1.71 -9.48 -6.20
CA LEU A 124 1.58 -10.85 -5.73
C LEU A 124 1.15 -11.77 -6.86
#